data_138970773447d63618b5f76fe4485481
#
_entry.id   138970773447d63618b5f76fe4485481
#
_cell.length_a   1.000
_cell.length_b   1.000
_cell.length_c   1.000
_cell.angle_alpha   90.00
_cell.angle_beta   90.00
_cell.angle_gamma   90.00
#
_symmetry.space_group_name_H-M   'P 1'
#
loop_
_entity.id
_entity.type
_entity.pdbx_description
1 polymer ?
#
loop_
_entity_poly.entity_id
_entity_poly.type
_entity_poly.pdbx_seq_one_letter_code
_entity_poly.pdbx_strand_id
1 'polypeptide(L)'
;MADEHDRVDRDEIARDLERARIEFHRLLALAEPDDWGKPTRGTRWTNEQLLFHMVFGYMVVQRLLVLVKVFSRFPGPVSQMFAGILAGATTPFHLINYYGSCSAALVYNRHRMGAKLDRVVGSLKRRLRRENEADFARGMHYPVRWDPFFKPFMTLEDLYRYPGQHFDFHAHQLSLTAAG
;
A
#
# COMPACT_ATOMS: atom_id res chain seq x y z
N MET A 1 -29.19 -22.57 -0.69
CA MET A 1 -27.77 -22.67 -1.08
C MET A 1 -27.30 -21.25 -1.34
N ALA A 2 -26.79 -20.58 -0.32
CA ALA A 2 -26.16 -19.28 -0.48
C ALA A 2 -24.80 -19.52 -1.16
N ASP A 3 -24.55 -18.72 -2.16
CA ASP A 3 -23.51 -18.85 -3.16
C ASP A 3 -22.11 -18.86 -2.50
N GLU A 4 -21.38 -19.97 -2.65
CA GLU A 4 -19.97 -20.12 -2.21
C GLU A 4 -19.02 -19.19 -2.99
N HIS A 5 -19.57 -18.51 -4.02
CA HIS A 5 -18.86 -17.60 -4.94
C HIS A 5 -18.70 -16.16 -4.39
N ASP A 6 -19.36 -15.81 -3.30
CA ASP A 6 -19.37 -14.42 -2.77
C ASP A 6 -18.51 -14.26 -1.51
N ARG A 7 -17.76 -15.31 -1.14
CA ARG A 7 -16.90 -15.29 0.04
C ARG A 7 -15.49 -14.83 -0.30
N VAL A 8 -15.02 -13.79 0.41
CA VAL A 8 -13.66 -13.27 0.21
C VAL A 8 -12.61 -14.33 0.59
N ASP A 9 -11.72 -14.65 -0.36
CA ASP A 9 -10.59 -15.55 -0.08
C ASP A 9 -9.50 -14.83 0.73
N ARG A 10 -9.63 -14.97 2.06
CA ARG A 10 -8.67 -14.39 3.02
C ARG A 10 -7.30 -15.04 2.94
N ASP A 11 -7.25 -16.31 2.55
CA ASP A 11 -6.00 -17.03 2.43
C ASP A 11 -5.24 -16.57 1.19
N GLU A 12 -5.94 -16.26 0.09
CA GLU A 12 -5.33 -15.62 -1.09
C GLU A 12 -4.72 -14.27 -0.72
N ILE A 13 -5.48 -13.39 -0.05
CA ILE A 13 -4.99 -12.09 0.41
C ILE A 13 -3.77 -12.26 1.34
N ALA A 14 -3.83 -13.20 2.28
CA ALA A 14 -2.73 -13.46 3.20
C ALA A 14 -1.48 -14.01 2.50
N ARG A 15 -1.66 -14.84 1.47
CA ARG A 15 -0.57 -15.33 0.61
C ARG A 15 0.07 -14.21 -0.20
N ASP A 16 -0.74 -13.29 -0.77
CA ASP A 16 -0.21 -12.17 -1.54
C ASP A 16 0.59 -11.19 -0.65
N LEU A 17 0.09 -10.88 0.54
CA LEU A 17 0.82 -10.08 1.52
C LEU A 17 2.17 -10.72 1.90
N GLU A 18 2.21 -12.05 2.03
CA GLU A 18 3.43 -12.78 2.35
C GLU A 18 4.38 -12.86 1.16
N ARG A 19 3.87 -13.08 -0.07
CA ARG A 19 4.63 -13.06 -1.31
C ARG A 19 5.38 -11.74 -1.46
N ALA A 20 4.68 -10.62 -1.32
CA ALA A 20 5.28 -9.30 -1.43
C ALA A 20 6.33 -9.05 -0.34
N ARG A 21 6.11 -9.54 0.89
CA ARG A 21 7.09 -9.46 1.97
C ARG A 21 8.37 -10.22 1.63
N ILE A 22 8.24 -11.46 1.15
CA ILE A 22 9.39 -12.30 0.73
C ILE A 22 10.15 -11.63 -0.41
N GLU A 23 9.42 -11.17 -1.43
CA GLU A 23 10.01 -10.49 -2.58
C GLU A 23 10.73 -9.20 -2.18
N PHE A 24 10.19 -8.43 -1.24
CA PHE A 24 10.85 -7.25 -0.72
C PHE A 24 12.20 -7.57 -0.07
N HIS A 25 12.27 -8.62 0.75
CA HIS A 25 13.53 -9.07 1.33
C HIS A 25 14.52 -9.55 0.28
N ARG A 26 14.02 -10.22 -0.79
CA ARG A 26 14.85 -10.60 -1.93
C ARG A 26 15.45 -9.37 -2.63
N LEU A 27 14.64 -8.34 -2.87
CA LEU A 27 15.10 -7.07 -3.47
C LEU A 27 16.16 -6.38 -2.60
N LEU A 28 15.96 -6.36 -1.27
CA LEU A 28 16.95 -5.81 -0.36
C LEU A 28 18.29 -6.59 -0.39
N ALA A 29 18.23 -7.91 -0.52
CA ALA A 29 19.40 -8.77 -0.57
C ALA A 29 20.15 -8.70 -1.91
N LEU A 30 19.45 -8.41 -3.00
CA LEU A 30 20.03 -8.25 -4.34
C LEU A 30 20.68 -6.89 -4.56
N ALA A 31 20.29 -5.87 -3.81
CA ALA A 31 20.78 -4.51 -4.00
C ALA A 31 22.26 -4.39 -3.59
N GLU A 32 23.10 -4.05 -4.56
CA GLU A 32 24.51 -3.74 -4.35
C GLU A 32 24.70 -2.36 -3.69
N PRO A 33 25.86 -2.11 -3.05
CA PRO A 33 26.12 -0.81 -2.40
C PRO A 33 25.87 0.40 -3.28
N ASP A 34 26.20 0.32 -4.57
CA ASP A 34 26.04 1.40 -5.54
C ASP A 34 24.61 1.54 -6.07
N ASP A 35 23.75 0.56 -5.85
CA ASP A 35 22.37 0.61 -6.33
C ASP A 35 21.48 1.55 -5.52
N TRP A 36 21.78 1.76 -4.23
CA TRP A 36 20.89 2.49 -3.33
C TRP A 36 20.64 3.92 -3.78
N GLY A 37 21.65 4.60 -4.29
CA GLY A 37 21.59 5.96 -4.79
C GLY A 37 21.15 6.11 -6.24
N LYS A 38 21.04 5.02 -7.01
CA LYS A 38 20.66 5.09 -8.42
C LYS A 38 19.22 5.56 -8.60
N PRO A 39 18.94 6.39 -9.61
CA PRO A 39 17.59 6.81 -9.94
C PRO A 39 16.77 5.61 -10.43
N THR A 40 15.49 5.57 -10.08
CA THR A 40 14.54 4.56 -10.53
C THR A 40 13.89 4.94 -11.88
N ARG A 41 13.26 3.97 -12.54
CA ARG A 41 12.62 4.16 -13.84
C ARG A 41 11.27 4.87 -13.67
N GLY A 42 11.09 6.02 -14.31
CA GLY A 42 9.80 6.73 -14.36
C GLY A 42 9.38 7.38 -13.05
N THR A 43 10.25 7.48 -12.06
CA THR A 43 9.99 8.21 -10.81
C THR A 43 11.09 9.23 -10.50
N ARG A 44 10.90 10.04 -9.45
CA ARG A 44 11.90 11.01 -8.95
C ARG A 44 12.73 10.43 -7.78
N TRP A 45 12.46 9.21 -7.36
CA TRP A 45 13.10 8.56 -6.23
C TRP A 45 14.36 7.82 -6.65
N THR A 46 15.29 7.67 -5.70
CA THR A 46 16.34 6.64 -5.76
C THR A 46 15.77 5.28 -5.40
N ASN A 47 16.51 4.19 -5.65
CA ASN A 47 16.09 2.85 -5.27
C ASN A 47 15.77 2.75 -3.76
N GLU A 48 16.61 3.32 -2.88
CA GLU A 48 16.35 3.29 -1.44
C GLU A 48 15.06 4.02 -1.07
N GLN A 49 14.81 5.17 -1.67
CA GLN A 49 13.59 5.95 -1.43
C GLN A 49 12.34 5.25 -1.97
N LEU A 50 12.42 4.63 -3.15
CA LEU A 50 11.30 3.89 -3.72
C LEU A 50 11.00 2.62 -2.93
N LEU A 51 12.01 1.87 -2.50
CA LEU A 51 11.83 0.72 -1.61
C LEU A 51 11.14 1.12 -0.31
N PHE A 52 11.53 2.24 0.30
CA PHE A 52 10.79 2.73 1.46
C PHE A 52 9.36 3.15 1.11
N HIS A 53 9.13 3.80 -0.04
CA HIS A 53 7.79 4.17 -0.50
C HIS A 53 6.88 2.93 -0.66
N MET A 54 7.41 1.81 -1.11
CA MET A 54 6.67 0.55 -1.16
C MET A 54 6.22 0.11 0.25
N VAL A 55 7.12 0.19 1.26
CA VAL A 55 6.75 -0.06 2.67
C VAL A 55 5.70 0.94 3.16
N PHE A 56 5.82 2.20 2.77
CA PHE A 56 4.87 3.25 3.14
C PHE A 56 3.46 2.96 2.62
N GLY A 57 3.30 2.41 1.41
CA GLY A 57 2.01 1.97 0.88
C GLY A 57 1.29 1.01 1.84
N TYR A 58 2.00 0.01 2.39
CA TYR A 58 1.45 -0.91 3.40
C TYR A 58 1.07 -0.19 4.71
N MET A 59 1.86 0.79 5.13
CA MET A 59 1.54 1.59 6.33
C MET A 59 0.28 2.44 6.13
N VAL A 60 0.11 3.02 4.96
CA VAL A 60 -1.09 3.79 4.59
C VAL A 60 -2.32 2.91 4.65
N VAL A 61 -2.27 1.70 4.10
CA VAL A 61 -3.39 0.74 4.15
C VAL A 61 -3.87 0.49 5.58
N GLN A 62 -2.97 0.35 6.56
CA GLN A 62 -3.38 0.20 7.96
C GLN A 62 -4.29 1.34 8.45
N ARG A 63 -4.08 2.56 7.96
CA ARG A 63 -4.91 3.74 8.30
C ARG A 63 -6.20 3.76 7.50
N LEU A 64 -6.12 3.43 6.20
CA LEU A 64 -7.29 3.36 5.33
C LEU A 64 -8.30 2.30 5.80
N LEU A 65 -7.84 1.15 6.29
CA LEU A 65 -8.72 0.12 6.88
C LEU A 65 -9.50 0.62 8.11
N VAL A 66 -8.93 1.53 8.90
CA VAL A 66 -9.68 2.19 9.99
C VAL A 66 -10.68 3.17 9.43
N LEU A 67 -10.23 3.96 8.45
CA LEU A 67 -11.04 5.01 7.84
C LEU A 67 -12.30 4.45 7.18
N VAL A 68 -12.18 3.35 6.42
CA VAL A 68 -13.33 2.64 5.84
C VAL A 68 -14.32 2.22 6.91
N LYS A 69 -13.87 1.62 7.99
CA LYS A 69 -14.76 1.19 9.08
C LYS A 69 -15.49 2.35 9.77
N VAL A 70 -14.89 3.53 9.80
CA VAL A 70 -15.52 4.75 10.31
C VAL A 70 -16.54 5.28 9.31
N PHE A 71 -16.11 5.51 8.07
CA PHE A 71 -16.94 6.13 7.04
C PHE A 71 -18.10 5.24 6.57
N SER A 72 -17.94 3.92 6.60
CA SER A 72 -19.02 2.98 6.25
C SER A 72 -20.22 3.03 7.22
N ARG A 73 -20.11 3.74 8.34
CA ARG A 73 -21.22 3.99 9.28
C ARG A 73 -22.04 5.21 8.92
N PHE A 74 -21.56 6.04 8.00
CA PHE A 74 -22.23 7.25 7.54
C PHE A 74 -22.86 7.05 6.16
N PRO A 75 -23.87 7.85 5.78
CA PRO A 75 -24.39 7.84 4.42
C PRO A 75 -23.31 8.11 3.38
N GLY A 76 -23.43 7.46 2.20
CA GLY A 76 -22.47 7.58 1.10
C GLY A 76 -22.02 9.00 0.74
N PRO A 77 -22.92 10.02 0.70
CA PRO A 77 -22.54 11.41 0.42
C PRO A 77 -21.49 11.98 1.37
N VAL A 78 -21.39 11.51 2.61
CA VAL A 78 -20.38 11.99 3.59
C VAL A 78 -18.97 11.58 3.12
N SER A 79 -18.78 10.32 2.75
CA SER A 79 -17.47 9.84 2.23
C SER A 79 -17.15 10.44 0.86
N GLN A 80 -18.16 10.69 0.02
CA GLN A 80 -17.98 11.35 -1.27
C GLN A 80 -17.52 12.81 -1.10
N MET A 81 -18.13 13.56 -0.21
CA MET A 81 -17.71 14.92 0.13
C MET A 81 -16.26 14.93 0.67
N PHE A 82 -15.93 13.99 1.57
CA PHE A 82 -14.59 13.86 2.11
C PHE A 82 -13.55 13.55 1.02
N ALA A 83 -13.86 12.62 0.12
CA ALA A 83 -13.00 12.31 -1.04
C ALA A 83 -12.84 13.52 -1.95
N GLY A 84 -13.87 14.34 -2.14
CA GLY A 84 -13.82 15.60 -2.90
C GLY A 84 -12.86 16.62 -2.28
N ILE A 85 -12.90 16.79 -0.95
CA ILE A 85 -11.96 17.65 -0.21
C ILE A 85 -10.52 17.16 -0.39
N LEU A 86 -10.28 15.86 -0.26
CA LEU A 86 -8.97 15.26 -0.46
C LEU A 86 -8.50 15.40 -1.92
N ALA A 87 -9.39 15.26 -2.90
CA ALA A 87 -9.06 15.47 -4.31
C ALA A 87 -8.62 16.91 -4.59
N GLY A 88 -9.20 17.91 -3.91
CA GLY A 88 -8.73 19.30 -3.95
C GLY A 88 -7.32 19.48 -3.38
N ALA A 89 -6.89 18.61 -2.47
CA ALA A 89 -5.56 18.62 -1.85
C ALA A 89 -4.53 17.74 -2.59
N THR A 90 -4.75 17.39 -3.87
CA THR A 90 -3.86 16.49 -4.62
C THR A 90 -2.42 17.01 -4.72
N THR A 91 -2.23 18.30 -5.00
CA THR A 91 -0.87 18.87 -5.09
C THR A 91 -0.10 18.80 -3.77
N PRO A 92 -0.62 19.30 -2.62
CA PRO A 92 0.06 19.11 -1.35
C PRO A 92 0.23 17.64 -0.97
N PHE A 93 -0.70 16.75 -1.33
CA PHE A 93 -0.54 15.32 -1.12
C PHE A 93 0.69 14.77 -1.84
N HIS A 94 0.88 15.07 -3.12
CA HIS A 94 2.06 14.61 -3.87
C HIS A 94 3.38 15.12 -3.29
N LEU A 95 3.40 16.37 -2.81
CA LEU A 95 4.57 16.92 -2.13
C LEU A 95 4.86 16.19 -0.82
N ILE A 96 3.84 15.97 0.00
CA ILE A 96 3.97 15.25 1.28
C ILE A 96 4.40 13.79 1.00
N ASN A 97 3.81 13.13 0.02
CA ASN A 97 4.15 11.77 -0.35
C ASN A 97 5.62 11.67 -0.80
N TYR A 98 6.06 12.59 -1.64
CA TYR A 98 7.44 12.63 -2.13
C TYR A 98 8.43 12.92 -1.01
N TYR A 99 8.31 14.08 -0.35
CA TYR A 99 9.26 14.49 0.70
C TYR A 99 9.15 13.63 1.96
N GLY A 100 7.95 13.16 2.26
CA GLY A 100 7.72 12.21 3.36
C GLY A 100 8.44 10.89 3.14
N SER A 101 8.38 10.33 1.93
CA SER A 101 9.13 9.12 1.57
C SER A 101 10.65 9.36 1.63
N CYS A 102 11.13 10.48 1.09
CA CYS A 102 12.55 10.84 1.16
C CYS A 102 13.05 10.96 2.60
N SER A 103 12.33 11.72 3.44
CA SER A 103 12.72 11.95 4.84
C SER A 103 12.64 10.68 5.69
N ALA A 104 11.60 9.88 5.46
CA ALA A 104 11.41 8.65 6.21
C ALA A 104 12.40 7.55 5.80
N ALA A 105 12.90 7.55 4.55
CA ALA A 105 13.97 6.67 4.10
C ALA A 105 15.29 6.91 4.88
N LEU A 106 15.53 8.13 5.37
CA LEU A 106 16.68 8.41 6.25
C LEU A 106 16.57 7.68 7.60
N VAL A 107 15.35 7.53 8.12
CA VAL A 107 15.08 6.84 9.40
C VAL A 107 14.93 5.35 9.21
N TYR A 108 14.13 4.96 8.21
CA TYR A 108 13.87 3.58 7.82
C TYR A 108 14.69 3.24 6.56
N ASN A 109 16.01 3.34 6.70
CA ASN A 109 16.95 3.03 5.64
C ASN A 109 16.97 1.53 5.31
N ARG A 110 17.83 1.12 4.36
CA ARG A 110 18.03 -0.28 3.92
C ARG A 110 18.17 -1.30 5.05
N HIS A 111 18.68 -0.91 6.23
CA HIS A 111 18.85 -1.81 7.37
C HIS A 111 17.58 -1.97 8.23
N ARG A 112 16.61 -1.08 8.10
CA ARG A 112 15.42 -1.02 8.98
C ARG A 112 14.10 -1.23 8.25
N MET A 113 14.06 -0.96 6.93
CA MET A 113 12.80 -1.00 6.18
C MET A 113 12.23 -2.42 6.07
N GLY A 114 13.07 -3.47 5.97
CA GLY A 114 12.63 -4.86 5.98
C GLY A 114 11.88 -5.23 7.26
N ALA A 115 12.49 -4.97 8.43
CA ALA A 115 11.84 -5.20 9.71
C ALA A 115 10.58 -4.32 9.94
N LYS A 116 10.51 -3.14 9.29
CA LYS A 116 9.31 -2.31 9.30
C LYS A 116 8.19 -2.98 8.51
N LEU A 117 8.47 -3.47 7.31
CA LEU A 117 7.51 -4.20 6.48
C LEU A 117 7.00 -5.44 7.19
N ASP A 118 7.87 -6.24 7.81
CA ASP A 118 7.50 -7.45 8.55
C ASP A 118 6.45 -7.15 9.62
N ARG A 119 6.66 -6.07 10.40
CA ARG A 119 5.70 -5.63 11.43
C ARG A 119 4.36 -5.21 10.84
N VAL A 120 4.39 -4.47 9.73
CA VAL A 120 3.18 -3.98 9.07
C VAL A 120 2.39 -5.14 8.46
N VAL A 121 3.04 -6.00 7.69
CA VAL A 121 2.41 -7.19 7.08
C VAL A 121 1.86 -8.13 8.17
N GLY A 122 2.64 -8.41 9.22
CA GLY A 122 2.17 -9.20 10.34
C GLY A 122 0.93 -8.60 11.01
N SER A 123 0.86 -7.27 11.13
CA SER A 123 -0.32 -6.57 11.65
C SER A 123 -1.53 -6.67 10.72
N LEU A 124 -1.33 -6.49 9.40
CA LEU A 124 -2.39 -6.64 8.39
C LEU A 124 -2.96 -8.06 8.38
N LYS A 125 -2.10 -9.09 8.40
CA LYS A 125 -2.52 -10.51 8.46
C LYS A 125 -3.31 -10.82 9.73
N ARG A 126 -2.88 -10.31 10.90
CA ARG A 126 -3.65 -10.48 12.15
C ARG A 126 -5.01 -9.81 12.09
N ARG A 127 -5.08 -8.63 11.49
CA ARG A 127 -6.34 -7.90 11.32
C ARG A 127 -7.26 -8.60 10.33
N LEU A 128 -6.77 -9.03 9.17
CA LEU A 128 -7.50 -9.78 8.15
C LEU A 128 -8.24 -11.00 8.76
N ARG A 129 -7.56 -11.76 9.62
CA ARG A 129 -8.16 -12.93 10.29
C ARG A 129 -9.31 -12.57 11.24
N ARG A 130 -9.39 -11.32 11.71
CA ARG A 130 -10.43 -10.84 12.65
C ARG A 130 -11.57 -10.11 11.96
N GLU A 131 -11.46 -9.85 10.65
CA GLU A 131 -12.53 -9.17 9.91
C GLU A 131 -13.76 -10.09 9.80
N ASN A 132 -14.97 -9.51 9.93
CA ASN A 132 -16.20 -10.23 9.64
C ASN A 132 -16.44 -10.27 8.13
N GLU A 133 -17.10 -11.32 7.63
CA GLU A 133 -17.40 -11.44 6.20
C GLU A 133 -18.16 -10.22 5.66
N ALA A 134 -19.19 -9.81 6.39
CA ALA A 134 -19.98 -8.64 6.03
C ALA A 134 -19.22 -7.30 6.01
N ASP A 135 -18.03 -7.23 6.65
CA ASP A 135 -17.22 -6.02 6.65
C ASP A 135 -16.48 -5.83 5.33
N PHE A 136 -16.19 -6.89 4.58
CA PHE A 136 -15.44 -6.80 3.32
C PHE A 136 -16.16 -6.01 2.24
N ALA A 137 -17.49 -6.06 2.21
CA ALA A 137 -18.30 -5.27 1.28
C ALA A 137 -18.44 -3.78 1.69
N ARG A 138 -18.06 -3.43 2.93
CA ARG A 138 -18.09 -2.03 3.38
C ARG A 138 -17.00 -1.23 2.67
N GLY A 139 -17.34 -0.02 2.25
CA GLY A 139 -16.41 0.83 1.51
C GLY A 139 -16.64 2.31 1.74
N MET A 140 -15.80 3.11 1.09
CA MET A 140 -15.93 4.56 1.03
C MET A 140 -15.36 5.10 -0.29
N HIS A 141 -15.64 6.37 -0.58
CA HIS A 141 -15.08 7.05 -1.74
C HIS A 141 -13.63 7.48 -1.50
N TYR A 142 -12.82 7.44 -2.57
CA TYR A 142 -11.39 7.80 -2.55
C TYR A 142 -11.03 8.80 -3.65
N PRO A 143 -10.02 9.64 -3.44
CA PRO A 143 -9.49 10.55 -4.43
C PRO A 143 -8.62 9.77 -5.44
N VAL A 144 -9.19 9.38 -6.58
CA VAL A 144 -8.52 8.59 -7.64
C VAL A 144 -7.24 9.20 -8.21
N ARG A 145 -7.01 10.51 -7.99
CA ARG A 145 -5.79 11.20 -8.44
C ARG A 145 -4.58 10.97 -7.54
N TRP A 146 -4.77 10.36 -6.38
CA TRP A 146 -3.69 10.15 -5.42
C TRP A 146 -2.83 8.94 -5.77
N ASP A 147 -3.45 7.92 -6.37
CA ASP A 147 -2.78 6.68 -6.73
C ASP A 147 -3.49 6.03 -7.92
N PRO A 148 -2.76 5.46 -8.91
CA PRO A 148 -3.35 4.85 -10.09
C PRO A 148 -4.22 3.62 -9.80
N PHE A 149 -4.06 3.00 -8.63
CA PHE A 149 -4.85 1.83 -8.20
C PHE A 149 -6.08 2.21 -7.35
N PHE A 150 -6.27 3.51 -7.06
CA PHE A 150 -7.46 3.95 -6.36
C PHE A 150 -8.66 4.00 -7.31
N LYS A 151 -9.75 3.35 -6.88
CA LYS A 151 -11.07 3.42 -7.52
C LYS A 151 -11.89 4.54 -6.87
N PRO A 152 -12.92 5.08 -7.57
CA PRO A 152 -13.82 6.08 -6.97
C PRO A 152 -14.47 5.62 -5.67
N PHE A 153 -14.75 4.31 -5.57
CA PHE A 153 -15.21 3.65 -4.36
C PHE A 153 -14.36 2.39 -4.16
N MET A 154 -13.84 2.20 -2.96
CA MET A 154 -13.08 1.00 -2.59
C MET A 154 -13.68 0.38 -1.34
N THR A 155 -13.81 -0.94 -1.40
CA THR A 155 -14.25 -1.76 -0.28
C THR A 155 -13.08 -2.11 0.66
N LEU A 156 -13.40 -2.72 1.79
CA LEU A 156 -12.38 -3.24 2.69
C LEU A 156 -11.53 -4.33 2.01
N GLU A 157 -12.14 -5.15 1.16
CA GLU A 157 -11.42 -6.14 0.35
C GLU A 157 -10.46 -5.47 -0.64
N ASP A 158 -10.91 -4.47 -1.39
CA ASP A 158 -10.06 -3.70 -2.31
C ASP A 158 -8.82 -3.15 -1.59
N LEU A 159 -8.99 -2.66 -0.36
CA LEU A 159 -7.87 -2.13 0.43
C LEU A 159 -6.88 -3.20 0.90
N TYR A 160 -7.33 -4.41 1.17
CA TYR A 160 -6.42 -5.50 1.48
C TYR A 160 -5.63 -5.98 0.26
N ARG A 161 -6.22 -5.89 -0.95
CA ARG A 161 -5.56 -6.26 -2.22
C ARG A 161 -4.67 -5.16 -2.79
N TYR A 162 -4.98 -3.89 -2.51
CA TYR A 162 -4.27 -2.72 -3.03
C TYR A 162 -2.74 -2.75 -2.79
N PRO A 163 -2.21 -3.07 -1.60
CA PRO A 163 -0.77 -2.95 -1.36
C PRO A 163 0.07 -3.92 -2.20
N GLY A 164 -0.47 -5.09 -2.59
CA GLY A 164 0.18 -6.01 -3.52
C GLY A 164 0.33 -5.40 -4.92
N GLN A 165 -0.75 -4.82 -5.45
CA GLN A 165 -0.76 -4.14 -6.76
C GLN A 165 0.23 -2.96 -6.79
N HIS A 166 0.21 -2.14 -5.76
CA HIS A 166 1.13 -1.00 -5.59
C HIS A 166 2.58 -1.46 -5.49
N PHE A 167 2.83 -2.55 -4.75
CA PHE A 167 4.15 -3.17 -4.63
C PHE A 167 4.68 -3.62 -5.99
N ASP A 168 3.91 -4.43 -6.72
CA ASP A 168 4.32 -5.00 -8.00
C ASP A 168 4.62 -3.89 -9.02
N PHE A 169 3.78 -2.86 -9.07
CA PHE A 169 4.01 -1.71 -9.95
C PHE A 169 5.36 -1.03 -9.68
N HIS A 170 5.70 -0.79 -8.41
CA HIS A 170 6.95 -0.11 -8.05
C HIS A 170 8.16 -1.04 -8.14
N ALA A 171 8.00 -2.36 -7.95
CA ALA A 171 9.09 -3.32 -8.12
C ALA A 171 9.68 -3.28 -9.53
N HIS A 172 8.84 -3.09 -10.57
CA HIS A 172 9.30 -2.94 -11.96
C HIS A 172 10.06 -1.64 -12.25
N GLN A 173 9.96 -0.64 -11.38
CA GLN A 173 10.64 0.64 -11.53
C GLN A 173 12.03 0.67 -10.90
N LEU A 174 12.38 -0.34 -10.09
CA LEU A 174 13.71 -0.44 -9.50
C LEU A 174 14.77 -0.67 -10.58
N SER A 175 15.94 -0.09 -10.37
CA SER A 175 17.13 -0.20 -11.25
C SER A 175 18.28 -0.89 -10.51
N LEU A 176 18.01 -2.11 -9.98
CA LEU A 176 19.00 -2.93 -9.29
C LEU A 176 19.86 -3.68 -10.32
N THR A 177 21.18 -3.75 -10.11
CA THR A 177 22.14 -4.34 -11.04
C THR A 177 21.92 -5.84 -11.22
N ALA A 178 21.57 -6.56 -10.17
CA ALA A 178 21.37 -8.02 -10.19
C ALA A 178 19.96 -8.45 -10.66
N ALA A 179 19.09 -7.51 -11.06
CA ALA A 179 17.73 -7.78 -11.52
C ALA A 179 17.56 -7.64 -13.04
N GLY A 180 18.69 -7.56 -13.78
CA GLY A 180 18.78 -7.48 -15.24
C GLY A 180 18.86 -8.84 -15.90
#